data_2084e4ab15c38c095133522138b95d43
#
_entry.id   2084e4ab15c38c095133522138b95d43
#
_cell.length_a   1.000
_cell.length_b   1.000
_cell.length_c   1.000
_cell.angle_alpha   90.00
_cell.angle_beta   90.00
_cell.angle_gamma   90.00
#
_symmetry.space_group_name_H-M   'P 1'
#
loop_
_entity.id
_entity.type
_entity.pdbx_description
1 polymer ?
#
loop_
_entity_poly.entity_id
_entity_poly.type
_entity_poly.pdbx_seq_one_letter_code
_entity_poly.pdbx_strand_id
1 'polypeptide(L)' 'MSQDLIDQLNIYRLEHRLSQPQLAKKLGVTFQTVNRWLNRHMTPGQIHEYHIRKLLKQTQDNKRALNPTS' A
#
# COMPACT_ATOMS: atom_id res chain seq x y z
N MET A 1 11.65 -16.02 -2.10
CA MET A 1 11.76 -14.81 -2.83
C MET A 1 10.94 -13.71 -2.23
N SER A 2 11.53 -12.55 -2.14
CA SER A 2 10.81 -11.44 -1.57
C SER A 2 9.89 -10.84 -2.62
N GLN A 3 8.76 -10.36 -2.14
CA GLN A 3 7.84 -9.60 -2.97
C GLN A 3 8.34 -8.17 -3.04
N ASP A 4 8.21 -7.57 -4.21
CA ASP A 4 8.58 -6.18 -4.28
C ASP A 4 7.49 -5.32 -3.67
N LEU A 5 7.77 -4.03 -3.57
CA LEU A 5 6.89 -3.12 -2.86
C LEU A 5 5.51 -3.03 -3.51
N ILE A 6 5.46 -3.10 -4.82
CA ILE A 6 4.18 -3.01 -5.53
C ILE A 6 3.33 -4.26 -5.26
N ASP A 7 3.96 -5.43 -5.23
CA ASP A 7 3.22 -6.64 -4.87
C ASP A 7 2.63 -6.53 -3.47
N GLN A 8 3.43 -6.05 -2.53
CA GLN A 8 2.95 -5.88 -1.15
C GLN A 8 1.80 -4.89 -1.09
N LEU A 9 1.89 -3.82 -1.85
CA LEU A 9 0.84 -2.82 -1.88
C LEU A 9 -0.44 -3.40 -2.46
N ASN A 10 -0.33 -4.20 -3.50
CA ASN A 10 -1.50 -4.81 -4.11
C ASN A 10 -2.16 -5.81 -3.16
N ILE A 11 -1.35 -6.58 -2.44
CA ILE A 11 -1.88 -7.50 -1.45
C ILE A 11 -2.62 -6.74 -0.36
N TYR A 12 -2.03 -5.66 0.12
CA TYR A 12 -2.68 -4.80 1.10
C TYR A 12 -4.03 -4.33 0.59
N ARG A 13 -4.08 -3.86 -0.66
CA ARG A 13 -5.31 -3.38 -1.26
C ARG A 13 -6.38 -4.46 -1.28
N LEU A 14 -5.99 -5.66 -1.68
CA LEU A 14 -6.94 -6.76 -1.77
C LEU A 14 -7.43 -7.21 -0.40
N GLU A 15 -6.52 -7.26 0.56
CA GLU A 15 -6.89 -7.66 1.92
C GLU A 15 -7.87 -6.70 2.56
N HIS A 16 -7.72 -5.43 2.26
CA HIS A 16 -8.61 -4.41 2.81
C HIS A 16 -9.77 -4.08 1.91
N ARG A 17 -9.89 -4.80 0.80
CA ARG A 17 -10.98 -4.64 -0.16
C ARG A 17 -11.08 -3.20 -0.66
N LEU A 18 -9.93 -2.62 -0.95
CA LEU A 18 -9.87 -1.26 -1.45
C LEU A 18 -9.85 -1.26 -2.96
N SER A 19 -10.60 -0.34 -3.57
CA SER A 19 -10.45 -0.09 -4.98
C SER A 19 -9.17 0.71 -5.21
N GLN A 20 -8.74 0.79 -6.47
CA GLN A 20 -7.56 1.59 -6.79
C GLN A 20 -7.76 3.07 -6.42
N PRO A 21 -8.92 3.69 -6.70
CA PRO A 21 -9.12 5.05 -6.25
C PRO A 21 -9.08 5.21 -4.73
N GLN A 22 -9.60 4.24 -4.01
CA GLN A 22 -9.55 4.30 -2.54
C GLN A 22 -8.12 4.21 -2.03
N LEU A 23 -7.33 3.33 -2.63
CA LEU A 23 -5.92 3.22 -2.27
C LEU A 23 -5.17 4.51 -2.60
N ALA A 24 -5.45 5.10 -3.76
CA ALA A 24 -4.83 6.34 -4.15
C ALA A 24 -5.11 7.43 -3.12
N LYS A 25 -6.34 7.48 -2.64
CA LYS A 25 -6.72 8.47 -1.65
C LYS A 25 -5.94 8.28 -0.35
N LYS A 26 -5.74 7.04 0.06
CA LYS A 26 -4.97 6.77 1.26
C LYS A 26 -3.52 7.21 1.12
N LEU A 27 -2.98 7.10 -0.08
CA LEU A 27 -1.59 7.44 -0.33
C LEU A 27 -1.40 8.90 -0.75
N GLY A 28 -2.50 9.63 -0.98
CA GLY A 28 -2.41 11.01 -1.39
C GLY A 28 -1.95 11.19 -2.82
N VAL A 29 -2.27 10.24 -3.68
CA VAL A 29 -1.91 10.30 -5.09
C VAL A 29 -3.16 10.12 -5.94
N THR A 30 -3.01 10.28 -7.26
CA THR A 30 -4.14 10.10 -8.15
C THR A 30 -4.36 8.63 -8.45
N PHE A 31 -5.58 8.31 -8.87
CA PHE A 31 -5.90 6.97 -9.31
C PHE A 31 -4.98 6.51 -10.43
N GLN A 32 -4.70 7.41 -11.37
CA GLN A 32 -3.84 7.05 -12.49
C GLN A 32 -2.46 6.63 -12.03
N THR A 33 -1.95 7.29 -11.01
CA THR A 33 -0.64 6.95 -10.47
C THR A 33 -0.64 5.53 -9.91
N VAL A 34 -1.65 5.19 -9.11
CA VAL A 34 -1.76 3.84 -8.56
C VAL A 34 -1.90 2.82 -9.68
N ASN A 35 -2.74 3.12 -10.66
CA ASN A 35 -2.95 2.22 -11.78
C ASN A 35 -1.65 1.92 -12.52
N ARG A 36 -0.85 2.95 -12.75
CA ARG A 36 0.43 2.77 -13.43
C ARG A 36 1.40 1.94 -12.62
N TRP A 37 1.41 2.16 -11.31
CA TRP A 37 2.27 1.33 -10.45
C TRP A 37 1.85 -0.13 -10.49
N LEU A 38 0.56 -0.41 -10.35
CA LEU A 38 0.08 -1.77 -10.30
C LEU A 38 0.25 -2.49 -11.64
N ASN A 39 0.19 -1.75 -12.73
CA ASN A 39 0.40 -2.32 -14.06
C ASN A 39 1.86 -2.28 -14.49
N ARG A 40 2.74 -1.83 -13.62
CA ARG A 40 4.18 -1.84 -13.86
C ARG A 40 4.60 -0.93 -15.00
N HIS A 41 3.80 0.11 -15.27
CA HIS A 41 4.16 1.13 -16.25
C HIS A 41 5.06 2.19 -15.66
N MET A 42 5.09 2.27 -14.33
CA MET A 42 5.84 3.28 -13.63
C MET A 42 6.19 2.74 -12.25
N THR A 43 7.35 3.12 -11.74
CA THR A 43 7.72 2.76 -10.37
C THR A 43 7.56 3.98 -9.48
N PRO A 44 7.18 3.78 -8.22
CA PRO A 44 7.06 4.92 -7.30
C PRO A 44 8.42 5.53 -7.02
N GLY A 45 8.43 6.85 -6.91
CA GLY A 45 9.63 7.56 -6.53
C GLY A 45 9.93 7.35 -5.06
N GLN A 46 11.04 7.89 -4.62
CA GLN A 46 11.54 7.68 -3.28
C GLN A 46 10.53 8.13 -2.22
N ILE A 47 9.90 9.27 -2.42
CA ILE A 47 8.93 9.78 -1.46
C ILE A 47 7.70 8.90 -1.43
N HIS A 48 7.24 8.45 -2.60
CA HIS A 48 6.08 7.59 -2.65
C HIS A 48 6.37 6.22 -2.06
N GLU A 49 7.56 5.70 -2.26
CA GLU A 49 7.95 4.45 -1.61
C GLU A 49 7.88 4.58 -0.09
N TYR A 50 8.35 5.69 0.42
CA TYR A 50 8.29 5.94 1.86
C TYR A 50 6.86 5.89 2.36
N HIS A 51 5.95 6.54 1.66
CA HIS A 51 4.54 6.56 2.07
C HIS A 51 3.91 5.18 1.97
N ILE A 52 4.27 4.42 0.95
CA ILE A 52 3.76 3.06 0.81
C ILE A 52 4.24 2.19 1.96
N ARG A 53 5.53 2.25 2.27
CA ARG A 53 6.08 1.45 3.37
C ARG A 53 5.44 1.84 4.69
N LYS A 54 5.21 3.12 4.88
CA LYS A 54 4.58 3.58 6.11
C LYS A 54 3.15 3.05 6.23
N LEU A 55 2.41 3.05 5.14
CA LEU A 55 1.06 2.52 5.15
C LEU A 55 1.04 1.04 5.49
N LEU A 56 1.93 0.27 4.89
CA LEU A 56 2.01 -1.15 5.16
C LEU A 56 2.39 -1.43 6.61
N LYS A 57 3.30 -0.63 7.14
CA LYS A 57 3.75 -0.80 8.51
C LYS A 57 2.66 -0.45 9.50
N GLN A 58 1.90 0.61 9.23
CA GLN A 58 0.81 1.01 10.12
C GLN A 58 -0.21 -0.10 10.28
N THR A 59 -0.50 -0.79 9.21
CA THR A 59 -1.45 -1.89 9.27
C THR A 59 -0.95 -2.99 10.19
N GLN A 60 0.33 -3.32 10.10
CA GLN A 60 0.91 -4.33 10.97
C GLN A 60 0.89 -3.89 12.42
N ASP A 61 1.20 -2.64 12.66
CA ASP A 61 1.19 -2.10 14.02
C ASP A 61 -0.21 -2.15 14.60
N ASN A 62 -1.20 -1.84 13.80
CA ASN A 62 -2.58 -1.88 14.26
C ASN A 62 -2.99 -3.29 14.66
N LYS A 63 -2.61 -4.26 13.87
CA LYS A 63 -2.90 -5.64 14.23
C LYS A 63 -2.25 -6.01 15.55
N ARG A 64 -1.01 -5.59 15.71
CA ARG A 64 -0.29 -5.89 16.92
C ARG A 64 -0.91 -5.22 18.13
N ALA A 65 -1.36 -4.00 17.95
CA ALA A 65 -1.97 -3.27 19.05
C ALA A 65 -3.27 -3.91 19.49
N LEU A 66 -4.00 -4.49 18.56
CA LEU A 66 -5.27 -5.11 18.91
C LEU A 66 -5.10 -6.47 19.56
N ASN A 67 -4.05 -7.18 19.21
CA ASN A 67 -3.87 -8.52 19.71
C ASN A 67 -3.45 -8.62 21.15
N PRO A 68 -2.37 -7.95 21.54
CA PRO A 68 -1.81 -8.21 22.86
C PRO A 68 -2.70 -7.78 23.99
N THR A 69 -3.54 -6.83 23.76
CA THR A 69 -4.42 -6.37 24.81
C THR A 69 -5.57 -7.32 25.06
N SER A 70 -5.79 -8.15 24.13
CA SER A 70 -6.88 -9.11 24.27
C SER A 70 -6.43 -10.29 25.04
#